data_f7240c8bd173d51405f9c350c419fd82
#
_entry.id   f7240c8bd173d51405f9c350c419fd82
#
_cell.length_a   1.000
_cell.length_b   1.000
_cell.length_c   1.000
_cell.angle_alpha   90.00
_cell.angle_beta   90.00
_cell.angle_gamma   90.00
#
_symmetry.space_group_name_H-M   'P 1'
#
loop_
_entity.id
_entity.type
_entity.pdbx_description
1 polymer ?
#
loop_
_entity_poly.entity_id
_entity_poly.type
_entity_poly.pdbx_seq_one_letter_code
_entity_poly.pdbx_strand_id
1 'polypeptide(L)'
;MAGIGYDDTPMIPGQDWRVHDSRRPQPRIVTPPTASTQKQAGNPPSDAAVLFDGTDTSKWVGRDGSQAGWMVENDYMEVVPKTGNIQTIDSFGDCHLHVEWAAPVEVKGESQGRGNSGVFLLGLYEVQVLDCYDNPTYADGLTASIYGQFPPLVNACCKPGEWQTYDIFFYSAQFDGDEVVKPTRITVIQNGLPVHINKECLGPTGHRNLAEYKPHGPTGPVMLQDHGDLVRYRNIWIRNMTDYDEQ
;
A
#
# COMPACT_ATOMS: atom_id res chain seq x y z
N MET A 1 36.35 18.37 -20.89
CA MET A 1 35.51 17.56 -19.97
C MET A 1 35.05 16.36 -20.74
N ALA A 2 35.16 15.14 -20.20
CA ALA A 2 34.59 13.96 -20.82
C ALA A 2 33.07 14.20 -20.93
N GLY A 3 32.47 13.95 -22.13
CA GLY A 3 31.03 14.10 -22.32
C GLY A 3 30.28 13.15 -21.40
N ILE A 4 29.05 13.55 -20.98
CA ILE A 4 28.19 12.75 -20.08
C ILE A 4 27.67 11.49 -20.81
N GLY A 5 27.95 11.32 -22.10
CA GLY A 5 27.48 10.20 -22.92
C GLY A 5 27.98 10.31 -24.35
N TYR A 6 27.29 9.64 -25.26
CA TYR A 6 27.65 9.53 -26.67
C TYR A 6 26.47 9.93 -27.55
N ASP A 7 26.74 10.35 -28.79
CA ASP A 7 25.74 10.70 -29.80
C ASP A 7 25.85 9.84 -31.08
N ASP A 8 26.81 8.92 -31.11
CA ASP A 8 27.14 8.04 -32.23
C ASP A 8 26.86 6.53 -31.99
N THR A 9 26.27 6.20 -30.83
CA THR A 9 25.96 4.81 -30.44
C THR A 9 24.63 4.33 -31.07
N PRO A 10 24.35 3.00 -31.09
CA PRO A 10 23.11 2.46 -31.62
C PRO A 10 21.86 2.94 -30.85
N MET A 11 20.73 3.08 -31.59
CA MET A 11 19.43 3.32 -30.98
C MET A 11 18.97 2.13 -30.14
N ILE A 12 18.36 2.38 -28.98
CA ILE A 12 17.73 1.34 -28.17
C ILE A 12 16.39 0.97 -28.81
N PRO A 13 16.12 -0.32 -29.12
CA PRO A 13 14.87 -0.72 -29.75
C PRO A 13 13.64 -0.27 -28.95
N GLY A 14 12.71 0.39 -29.61
CA GLY A 14 11.46 0.86 -28.99
C GLY A 14 11.59 2.09 -28.11
N GLN A 15 12.71 2.80 -28.14
CA GLN A 15 12.96 4.05 -27.42
C GLN A 15 13.46 5.15 -28.36
N ASP A 16 13.32 6.40 -27.93
CA ASP A 16 13.83 7.56 -28.65
C ASP A 16 15.32 7.86 -28.36
N TRP A 17 15.96 7.00 -27.55
CA TRP A 17 17.31 7.20 -27.04
C TRP A 17 18.31 6.19 -27.60
N ARG A 18 19.56 6.64 -27.70
CA ARG A 18 20.71 5.79 -28.01
C ARG A 18 21.23 5.13 -26.72
N VAL A 19 22.02 4.09 -26.90
CA VAL A 19 22.80 3.54 -25.79
C VAL A 19 23.74 4.61 -25.27
N HIS A 20 23.62 4.95 -23.98
CA HIS A 20 24.38 6.04 -23.33
C HIS A 20 24.20 7.40 -24.00
N ASP A 21 23.00 7.73 -24.48
CA ASP A 21 22.68 9.00 -25.13
C ASP A 21 23.01 10.18 -24.23
N SER A 22 23.85 11.11 -24.73
CA SER A 22 24.28 12.30 -23.97
C SER A 22 23.12 13.29 -23.70
N ARG A 23 22.03 13.18 -24.46
CA ARG A 23 20.86 14.08 -24.38
C ARG A 23 19.73 13.50 -23.54
N ARG A 24 19.82 12.20 -23.16
CA ARG A 24 18.79 11.56 -22.35
C ARG A 24 18.67 12.25 -20.98
N PRO A 25 17.47 12.70 -20.55
CA PRO A 25 17.28 13.34 -19.25
C PRO A 25 17.82 12.48 -18.10
N GLN A 26 18.43 13.08 -17.11
CA GLN A 26 18.83 12.38 -15.91
C GLN A 26 17.61 12.14 -15.01
N PRO A 27 17.53 10.99 -14.32
CA PRO A 27 16.49 10.77 -13.32
C PRO A 27 16.52 11.90 -12.27
N ARG A 28 15.32 12.28 -11.79
CA ARG A 28 15.22 13.26 -10.71
C ARG A 28 15.92 12.75 -9.43
N ILE A 29 16.50 13.68 -8.68
CA ILE A 29 17.16 13.36 -7.41
C ILE A 29 16.10 13.33 -6.31
N VAL A 30 16.02 12.21 -5.61
CA VAL A 30 15.11 12.00 -4.47
C VAL A 30 15.95 11.62 -3.24
N THR A 31 15.69 12.27 -2.11
CA THR A 31 16.22 11.82 -0.83
C THR A 31 15.48 10.53 -0.43
N PRO A 32 16.18 9.41 -0.23
CA PRO A 32 15.52 8.15 0.15
C PRO A 32 14.89 8.22 1.55
N PRO A 33 13.92 7.35 1.85
CA PRO A 33 13.35 7.25 3.19
C PRO A 33 14.39 6.77 4.20
N THR A 34 14.15 7.06 5.48
CA THR A 34 14.93 6.47 6.56
C THR A 34 14.20 5.29 7.20
N ALA A 35 14.96 4.33 7.71
CA ALA A 35 14.38 3.16 8.36
C ALA A 35 13.66 3.54 9.67
N SER A 36 12.49 2.96 9.88
CA SER A 36 11.79 3.02 11.15
C SER A 36 12.34 2.01 12.16
N THR A 37 12.09 2.30 13.44
CA THR A 37 12.35 1.41 14.56
C THR A 37 11.04 1.14 15.30
N GLN A 38 11.06 0.23 16.27
CA GLN A 38 9.89 0.03 17.14
C GLN A 38 9.49 1.27 17.96
N LYS A 39 10.42 2.22 18.17
CA LYS A 39 10.20 3.42 18.98
C LYS A 39 9.93 4.68 18.16
N GLN A 40 10.40 4.73 16.93
CA GLN A 40 10.35 5.94 16.11
C GLN A 40 10.09 5.60 14.65
N ALA A 41 9.16 6.29 14.04
CA ALA A 41 8.94 6.26 12.60
C ALA A 41 10.12 6.87 11.83
N GLY A 42 10.40 6.33 10.66
CA GLY A 42 11.35 6.90 9.71
C GLY A 42 10.78 8.11 8.98
N ASN A 43 11.64 8.81 8.24
CA ASN A 43 11.19 9.89 7.36
C ASN A 43 10.75 9.31 6.01
N PRO A 44 9.71 9.86 5.37
CA PRO A 44 9.34 9.50 4.01
C PRO A 44 10.40 9.97 2.99
N PRO A 45 10.42 9.43 1.78
CA PRO A 45 11.23 9.98 0.69
C PRO A 45 10.76 11.38 0.32
N SER A 46 11.68 12.22 -0.21
CA SER A 46 11.42 13.64 -0.44
C SER A 46 10.34 13.94 -1.49
N ASP A 47 9.94 12.95 -2.29
CA ASP A 47 8.92 13.05 -3.33
C ASP A 47 7.60 12.34 -2.96
N ALA A 48 7.45 11.91 -1.70
CA ALA A 48 6.23 11.30 -1.20
C ALA A 48 5.22 12.33 -0.72
N ALA A 49 3.95 12.07 -0.97
CA ALA A 49 2.85 12.71 -0.26
C ALA A 49 2.65 12.00 1.08
N VAL A 50 2.82 12.72 2.18
CA VAL A 50 2.58 12.19 3.53
C VAL A 50 1.08 12.14 3.76
N LEU A 51 0.54 10.97 4.08
CA LEU A 51 -0.88 10.76 4.37
C LEU A 51 -1.17 10.82 5.87
N PHE A 52 -0.20 10.39 6.69
CA PHE A 52 -0.27 10.49 8.15
C PHE A 52 1.15 10.54 8.74
N ASP A 53 1.42 11.59 9.51
CA ASP A 53 2.73 11.85 10.15
C ASP A 53 2.69 11.76 11.69
N GLY A 54 1.56 11.33 12.25
CA GLY A 54 1.37 11.25 13.70
C GLY A 54 0.63 12.43 14.32
N THR A 55 0.32 13.49 13.56
CA THR A 55 -0.24 14.73 14.13
C THR A 55 -1.77 14.78 14.10
N ASP A 56 -2.39 14.47 12.96
CA ASP A 56 -3.85 14.55 12.81
C ASP A 56 -4.36 13.69 11.64
N THR A 57 -5.69 13.57 11.53
CA THR A 57 -6.38 12.86 10.46
C THR A 57 -6.92 13.80 9.38
N SER A 58 -6.36 15.00 9.20
CA SER A 58 -6.88 16.02 8.27
C SER A 58 -6.93 15.60 6.81
N LYS A 59 -6.17 14.56 6.43
CA LYS A 59 -6.18 13.97 5.08
C LYS A 59 -7.13 12.78 4.93
N TRP A 60 -7.86 12.44 6.00
CA TRP A 60 -8.74 11.29 6.07
C TRP A 60 -10.16 11.69 6.40
N VAL A 61 -11.12 10.97 5.85
CA VAL A 61 -12.55 11.11 6.10
C VAL A 61 -13.20 9.73 6.26
N GLY A 62 -14.35 9.68 6.89
CA GLY A 62 -15.24 8.51 6.85
C GLY A 62 -15.71 8.25 5.42
N ARG A 63 -16.20 7.04 5.13
CA ARG A 63 -16.71 6.70 3.79
C ARG A 63 -17.88 7.56 3.33
N ASP A 64 -18.61 8.15 4.26
CA ASP A 64 -19.72 9.08 4.01
C ASP A 64 -19.28 10.54 3.90
N GLY A 65 -17.96 10.81 3.95
CA GLY A 65 -17.37 12.15 3.92
C GLY A 65 -17.36 12.86 5.29
N SER A 66 -17.81 12.20 6.35
CA SER A 66 -17.71 12.74 7.72
C SER A 66 -16.25 12.82 8.19
N GLN A 67 -16.01 13.53 9.27
CA GLN A 67 -14.70 13.55 9.91
C GLN A 67 -14.28 12.12 10.30
N ALA A 68 -13.01 11.76 10.06
CA ALA A 68 -12.45 10.49 10.50
C ALA A 68 -12.58 10.35 12.02
N GLY A 69 -13.21 9.25 12.46
CA GLY A 69 -13.52 9.04 13.88
C GLY A 69 -12.43 8.31 14.68
N TRP A 70 -11.26 8.06 14.08
CA TRP A 70 -10.16 7.35 14.72
C TRP A 70 -9.37 8.26 15.67
N MET A 71 -8.85 7.69 16.74
CA MET A 71 -8.09 8.42 17.76
C MET A 71 -6.65 8.65 17.27
N VAL A 72 -6.11 9.83 17.55
CA VAL A 72 -4.69 10.15 17.32
C VAL A 72 -4.02 10.44 18.65
N GLU A 73 -2.98 9.68 18.97
CA GLU A 73 -2.13 9.87 20.13
C GLU A 73 -0.75 9.24 19.92
N ASN A 74 0.24 9.66 20.64
CA ASN A 74 1.59 9.05 20.65
C ASN A 74 2.16 8.80 19.24
N ASP A 75 1.98 9.75 18.32
CA ASP A 75 2.44 9.69 16.92
C ASP A 75 1.80 8.57 16.08
N TYR A 76 0.66 8.01 16.48
CA TYR A 76 -0.12 7.05 15.70
C TYR A 76 -1.61 7.35 15.73
N MET A 77 -2.34 6.82 14.76
CA MET A 77 -3.80 6.73 14.82
C MET A 77 -4.23 5.31 15.15
N GLU A 78 -5.28 5.17 15.94
CA GLU A 78 -5.84 3.88 16.37
C GLU A 78 -7.31 3.79 15.98
N VAL A 79 -7.71 2.61 15.51
CA VAL A 79 -9.11 2.29 15.21
C VAL A 79 -9.95 2.53 16.45
N VAL A 80 -11.01 3.32 16.31
CA VAL A 80 -12.08 3.42 17.32
C VAL A 80 -13.24 2.54 16.82
N PRO A 81 -13.51 1.40 17.47
CA PRO A 81 -14.50 0.45 17.00
C PRO A 81 -15.88 1.06 16.76
N LYS A 82 -16.49 0.69 15.62
CA LYS A 82 -17.84 1.15 15.20
C LYS A 82 -17.89 2.61 14.72
N THR A 83 -16.76 3.29 14.53
CA THR A 83 -16.74 4.59 13.87
C THR A 83 -16.66 4.46 12.34
N GLY A 84 -16.37 3.25 11.85
CA GLY A 84 -16.31 2.93 10.43
C GLY A 84 -14.92 3.10 9.83
N ASN A 85 -14.81 2.65 8.59
CA ASN A 85 -13.59 2.79 7.81
C ASN A 85 -13.28 4.25 7.54
N ILE A 86 -11.99 4.57 7.45
CA ILE A 86 -11.52 5.87 7.01
C ILE A 86 -10.84 5.74 5.65
N GLN A 87 -10.91 6.80 4.85
CA GLN A 87 -10.28 6.84 3.54
C GLN A 87 -9.63 8.20 3.29
N THR A 88 -8.63 8.24 2.43
CA THR A 88 -8.00 9.50 2.03
C THR A 88 -8.99 10.38 1.28
N ILE A 89 -8.87 11.70 1.46
CA ILE A 89 -9.61 12.70 0.68
C ILE A 89 -9.13 12.67 -0.79
N ASP A 90 -7.80 12.57 -0.97
CA ASP A 90 -7.19 12.48 -2.28
C ASP A 90 -7.31 11.06 -2.85
N SER A 91 -7.35 10.97 -4.17
CA SER A 91 -7.37 9.72 -4.93
C SER A 91 -6.01 9.46 -5.58
N PHE A 92 -5.61 8.20 -5.62
CA PHE A 92 -4.33 7.74 -6.14
C PHE A 92 -4.55 6.60 -7.15
N GLY A 93 -3.65 6.50 -8.13
CA GLY A 93 -3.60 5.41 -9.12
C GLY A 93 -2.41 4.51 -8.86
N ASP A 94 -1.59 4.31 -9.91
CA ASP A 94 -0.35 3.55 -9.81
C ASP A 94 0.59 4.20 -8.80
N CYS A 95 0.96 3.45 -7.76
CA CYS A 95 1.65 4.04 -6.62
C CYS A 95 2.55 3.07 -5.86
N HIS A 96 3.48 3.64 -5.09
CA HIS A 96 4.14 3.01 -3.97
C HIS A 96 3.53 3.57 -2.69
N LEU A 97 2.80 2.76 -1.96
CA LEU A 97 2.23 3.09 -0.65
C LEU A 97 3.05 2.41 0.45
N HIS A 98 3.50 3.20 1.43
CA HIS A 98 4.09 2.71 2.66
C HIS A 98 3.11 2.88 3.82
N VAL A 99 2.96 1.85 4.64
CA VAL A 99 2.11 1.85 5.83
C VAL A 99 2.82 1.12 6.95
N GLU A 100 2.91 1.75 8.11
CA GLU A 100 3.29 1.04 9.34
C GLU A 100 2.05 0.80 10.20
N TRP A 101 1.91 -0.42 10.71
CA TRP A 101 0.79 -0.81 11.53
C TRP A 101 1.21 -1.73 12.67
N ALA A 102 0.41 -1.81 13.73
CA ALA A 102 0.61 -2.73 14.83
C ALA A 102 -0.72 -3.31 15.31
N ALA A 103 -0.75 -4.63 15.49
CA ALA A 103 -1.87 -5.28 16.17
C ALA A 103 -1.95 -4.85 17.63
N PRO A 104 -3.13 -4.92 18.28
CA PRO A 104 -3.26 -4.63 19.70
C PRO A 104 -2.30 -5.46 20.55
N VAL A 105 -1.71 -4.85 21.58
CA VAL A 105 -0.81 -5.55 22.54
C VAL A 105 -1.56 -6.67 23.28
N GLU A 106 -2.80 -6.37 23.68
CA GLU A 106 -3.67 -7.34 24.33
C GLU A 106 -4.30 -8.26 23.26
N VAL A 107 -3.93 -9.52 23.28
CA VAL A 107 -4.48 -10.52 22.36
C VAL A 107 -5.90 -10.86 22.75
N LYS A 108 -6.86 -10.60 21.86
CA LYS A 108 -8.27 -10.97 22.00
C LYS A 108 -8.73 -11.70 20.75
N GLY A 109 -9.54 -12.75 20.95
CA GLY A 109 -10.07 -13.54 19.84
C GLY A 109 -9.06 -14.52 19.23
N GLU A 110 -9.46 -15.08 18.10
CA GLU A 110 -8.72 -16.07 17.33
C GLU A 110 -9.04 -15.93 15.83
N SER A 111 -8.21 -16.48 14.97
CA SER A 111 -8.41 -16.46 13.51
C SER A 111 -8.66 -15.05 13.00
N GLN A 112 -9.70 -14.81 12.22
CA GLN A 112 -10.08 -13.49 11.68
C GLN A 112 -10.67 -12.52 12.72
N GLY A 113 -10.94 -12.96 13.93
CA GLY A 113 -11.38 -12.12 15.05
C GLY A 113 -10.24 -11.62 15.95
N ARG A 114 -9.00 -11.55 15.44
CA ARG A 114 -7.83 -11.20 16.23
C ARG A 114 -6.97 -10.14 15.53
N GLY A 115 -7.05 -8.88 16.02
CA GLY A 115 -6.27 -7.76 15.51
C GLY A 115 -6.49 -7.52 14.01
N ASN A 116 -7.75 -7.54 13.58
CA ASN A 116 -8.14 -7.47 12.18
C ASN A 116 -8.36 -6.04 11.71
N SER A 117 -7.88 -5.76 10.53
CA SER A 117 -8.09 -4.54 9.76
C SER A 117 -7.74 -4.81 8.28
N GLY A 118 -7.61 -3.78 7.44
CA GLY A 118 -7.21 -3.92 6.04
C GLY A 118 -6.72 -2.61 5.46
N VAL A 119 -5.79 -2.70 4.51
CA VAL A 119 -5.32 -1.58 3.69
C VAL A 119 -5.86 -1.77 2.28
N PHE A 120 -6.70 -0.84 1.82
CA PHE A 120 -7.35 -0.93 0.52
C PHE A 120 -6.77 0.11 -0.45
N LEU A 121 -6.31 -0.35 -1.60
CA LEU A 121 -5.95 0.49 -2.75
C LEU A 121 -7.21 0.75 -3.58
N LEU A 122 -7.42 1.98 -4.02
CA LEU A 122 -8.64 2.48 -4.68
C LEU A 122 -9.93 2.27 -3.84
N GLY A 123 -9.84 1.93 -2.55
CA GLY A 123 -10.96 1.47 -1.74
C GLY A 123 -11.53 0.10 -2.16
N LEU A 124 -10.85 -0.64 -3.03
CA LEU A 124 -11.32 -1.86 -3.70
C LEU A 124 -10.44 -3.10 -3.47
N TYR A 125 -9.11 -2.95 -3.48
CA TYR A 125 -8.15 -4.05 -3.44
C TYR A 125 -7.48 -4.10 -2.08
N GLU A 126 -7.77 -5.15 -1.31
CA GLU A 126 -7.33 -5.28 0.07
C GLU A 126 -6.01 -6.04 0.18
N VAL A 127 -5.07 -5.42 0.89
CA VAL A 127 -3.94 -6.09 1.53
C VAL A 127 -4.30 -6.27 3.01
N GLN A 128 -4.46 -7.52 3.43
CA GLN A 128 -4.95 -7.87 4.75
C GLN A 128 -4.04 -7.40 5.88
N VAL A 129 -4.63 -6.87 6.94
CA VAL A 129 -4.02 -6.61 8.24
C VAL A 129 -4.65 -7.54 9.27
N LEU A 130 -3.83 -8.38 9.89
CA LEU A 130 -4.28 -9.37 10.89
C LEU A 130 -3.14 -9.70 11.86
N ASP A 131 -3.44 -9.95 13.11
CA ASP A 131 -2.46 -10.58 13.98
C ASP A 131 -2.36 -12.08 13.64
N CYS A 132 -1.34 -12.44 12.86
CA CYS A 132 -1.03 -13.82 12.45
C CYS A 132 0.12 -14.45 13.23
N TYR A 133 0.57 -13.83 14.33
CA TYR A 133 1.59 -14.39 15.19
C TYR A 133 0.97 -15.49 16.07
N ASP A 134 1.36 -16.75 15.83
CA ASP A 134 0.77 -17.92 16.50
C ASP A 134 -0.77 -17.94 16.45
N ASN A 135 -1.35 -17.54 15.30
CA ASN A 135 -2.79 -17.46 15.10
C ASN A 135 -3.19 -18.16 13.79
N PRO A 136 -3.60 -19.43 13.84
CA PRO A 136 -4.06 -20.15 12.65
C PRO A 136 -5.33 -19.53 12.06
N THR A 137 -5.33 -19.35 10.73
CA THR A 137 -6.50 -18.93 9.96
C THR A 137 -6.39 -19.46 8.52
N TYR A 138 -7.38 -19.18 7.67
CA TYR A 138 -7.29 -19.54 6.26
C TYR A 138 -6.18 -18.77 5.55
N ALA A 139 -5.47 -19.43 4.62
CA ALA A 139 -4.22 -18.93 4.07
C ALA A 139 -4.37 -17.60 3.30
N ASP A 140 -5.46 -17.42 2.56
CA ASP A 140 -5.77 -16.22 1.79
C ASP A 140 -6.40 -15.08 2.60
N GLY A 141 -6.46 -15.24 3.92
CA GLY A 141 -6.81 -14.19 4.89
C GLY A 141 -5.72 -13.93 5.92
N LEU A 142 -4.51 -14.49 5.75
CA LEU A 142 -3.34 -14.15 6.55
C LEU A 142 -2.92 -12.68 6.32
N THR A 143 -2.17 -12.13 7.26
CA THR A 143 -1.48 -10.84 7.13
C THR A 143 -0.79 -10.73 5.77
N ALA A 144 -0.96 -9.59 5.10
CA ALA A 144 -0.45 -9.30 3.76
C ALA A 144 -1.04 -10.15 2.61
N SER A 145 -2.04 -11.01 2.83
CA SER A 145 -2.78 -11.62 1.72
C SER A 145 -3.37 -10.54 0.80
N ILE A 146 -3.42 -10.81 -0.50
CA ILE A 146 -4.43 -10.21 -1.37
C ILE A 146 -5.73 -10.93 -1.01
N TYR A 147 -6.53 -10.30 -0.13
CA TYR A 147 -7.58 -10.96 0.64
C TYR A 147 -8.57 -11.74 -0.21
N GLY A 148 -8.79 -13.03 0.17
CA GLY A 148 -9.70 -13.94 -0.52
C GLY A 148 -9.24 -14.38 -1.91
N GLN A 149 -8.00 -14.03 -2.31
CA GLN A 149 -7.45 -14.38 -3.61
C GLN A 149 -6.12 -15.14 -3.51
N PHE A 150 -5.12 -14.55 -2.84
CA PHE A 150 -3.77 -15.13 -2.77
C PHE A 150 -3.17 -14.99 -1.39
N PRO A 151 -2.68 -16.09 -0.79
CA PRO A 151 -1.91 -16.04 0.43
C PRO A 151 -0.53 -15.39 0.18
N PRO A 152 0.10 -14.80 1.21
CA PRO A 152 1.48 -14.36 1.12
C PRO A 152 2.44 -15.55 0.94
N LEU A 153 3.59 -15.30 0.31
CA LEU A 153 4.62 -16.33 0.10
C LEU A 153 5.16 -16.91 1.42
N VAL A 154 5.19 -16.09 2.46
CA VAL A 154 5.61 -16.47 3.83
C VAL A 154 4.78 -15.66 4.84
N ASN A 155 4.59 -16.20 6.05
CA ASN A 155 4.07 -15.43 7.18
C ASN A 155 5.23 -14.68 7.85
N ALA A 156 5.31 -13.37 7.63
CA ALA A 156 6.33 -12.49 8.20
C ALA A 156 5.78 -11.62 9.34
N CYS A 157 4.69 -12.04 9.99
CA CYS A 157 4.02 -11.29 11.04
C CYS A 157 4.89 -11.17 12.30
N CYS A 158 5.03 -9.96 12.84
CA CYS A 158 5.65 -9.71 14.13
C CYS A 158 4.67 -9.99 15.29
N LYS A 159 5.18 -9.97 16.52
CA LYS A 159 4.35 -10.16 17.72
C LYS A 159 3.31 -9.04 17.88
N PRO A 160 2.17 -9.33 18.54
CA PRO A 160 1.20 -8.31 18.91
C PRO A 160 1.88 -7.13 19.60
N GLY A 161 1.49 -5.91 19.23
CA GLY A 161 2.06 -4.68 19.75
C GLY A 161 3.33 -4.19 19.04
N GLU A 162 4.03 -5.04 18.30
CA GLU A 162 5.19 -4.63 17.51
C GLU A 162 4.75 -3.98 16.19
N TRP A 163 5.46 -2.89 15.81
CA TRP A 163 5.24 -2.22 14.53
C TRP A 163 5.73 -3.10 13.38
N GLN A 164 4.91 -3.16 12.37
CA GLN A 164 5.14 -3.88 11.12
C GLN A 164 5.03 -2.92 9.95
N THR A 165 5.68 -3.23 8.84
CA THR A 165 5.71 -2.38 7.65
C THR A 165 5.12 -3.10 6.46
N TYR A 166 4.37 -2.36 5.66
CA TYR A 166 4.04 -2.69 4.28
C TYR A 166 4.63 -1.65 3.34
N ASP A 167 5.34 -2.14 2.31
CA ASP A 167 5.60 -1.40 1.09
C ASP A 167 4.80 -2.07 -0.03
N ILE A 168 3.79 -1.37 -0.55
CA ILE A 168 2.84 -1.87 -1.54
C ILE A 168 3.05 -1.12 -2.85
N PHE A 169 3.48 -1.84 -3.90
CA PHE A 169 3.53 -1.31 -5.26
C PHE A 169 2.28 -1.78 -5.98
N PHE A 170 1.46 -0.83 -6.37
CA PHE A 170 0.14 -1.07 -6.95
C PHE A 170 0.07 -0.50 -8.36
N TYR A 171 -0.44 -1.30 -9.29
CA TYR A 171 -0.81 -0.88 -10.63
C TYR A 171 -2.28 -1.15 -10.85
N SER A 172 -3.03 -0.09 -11.18
CA SER A 172 -4.47 -0.15 -11.38
C SER A 172 -4.85 -0.92 -12.65
N ALA A 173 -6.02 -1.57 -12.62
CA ALA A 173 -6.55 -2.19 -13.82
C ALA A 173 -6.87 -1.15 -14.89
N GLN A 174 -6.70 -1.56 -16.16
CA GLN A 174 -7.11 -0.78 -17.31
C GLN A 174 -8.23 -1.51 -18.04
N PHE A 175 -9.25 -0.77 -18.48
CA PHE A 175 -10.45 -1.30 -19.13
C PHE A 175 -10.62 -0.72 -20.53
N ASP A 176 -11.17 -1.53 -21.43
CA ASP A 176 -11.76 -1.08 -22.68
C ASP A 176 -13.25 -1.44 -22.64
N GLY A 177 -14.10 -0.44 -22.43
CA GLY A 177 -15.49 -0.67 -22.05
C GLY A 177 -15.60 -1.48 -20.77
N ASP A 178 -16.24 -2.64 -20.83
CA ASP A 178 -16.40 -3.55 -19.70
C ASP A 178 -15.29 -4.61 -19.60
N GLU A 179 -14.40 -4.69 -20.57
CA GLU A 179 -13.33 -5.69 -20.63
C GLU A 179 -12.07 -5.18 -19.94
N VAL A 180 -11.48 -5.99 -19.06
CA VAL A 180 -10.18 -5.71 -18.47
C VAL A 180 -9.07 -6.01 -19.48
N VAL A 181 -8.35 -4.98 -19.93
CA VAL A 181 -7.22 -5.14 -20.87
C VAL A 181 -5.88 -5.27 -20.15
N LYS A 182 -5.78 -4.71 -18.93
CA LYS A 182 -4.65 -4.97 -18.03
C LYS A 182 -5.21 -5.21 -16.62
N PRO A 183 -4.97 -6.36 -16.02
CA PRO A 183 -5.38 -6.61 -14.63
C PRO A 183 -4.57 -5.78 -13.65
N THR A 184 -5.15 -5.51 -12.47
CA THR A 184 -4.43 -4.94 -11.33
C THR A 184 -3.26 -5.85 -10.95
N ARG A 185 -2.10 -5.23 -10.65
CA ARG A 185 -0.91 -5.93 -10.17
C ARG A 185 -0.44 -5.35 -8.85
N ILE A 186 -0.09 -6.24 -7.93
CA ILE A 186 0.37 -5.87 -6.60
C ILE A 186 1.69 -6.57 -6.29
N THR A 187 2.65 -5.79 -5.80
CA THR A 187 3.82 -6.30 -5.08
C THR A 187 3.70 -5.83 -3.64
N VAL A 188 3.87 -6.73 -2.68
CA VAL A 188 3.87 -6.40 -1.25
C VAL A 188 5.18 -6.85 -0.63
N ILE A 189 5.84 -5.95 0.05
CA ILE A 189 6.98 -6.22 0.93
C ILE A 189 6.49 -6.03 2.36
N GLN A 190 6.49 -7.10 3.15
CA GLN A 190 6.15 -7.06 4.57
C GLN A 190 7.41 -7.22 5.39
N ASN A 191 7.70 -6.28 6.29
CA ASN A 191 8.85 -6.33 7.19
C ASN A 191 10.18 -6.61 6.46
N GLY A 192 10.34 -6.02 5.26
CA GLY A 192 11.50 -6.20 4.39
C GLY A 192 11.52 -7.49 3.55
N LEU A 193 10.50 -8.37 3.67
CA LEU A 193 10.37 -9.60 2.89
C LEU A 193 9.33 -9.46 1.79
N PRO A 194 9.67 -9.72 0.51
CA PRO A 194 8.67 -9.79 -0.57
C PRO A 194 7.71 -10.95 -0.33
N VAL A 195 6.43 -10.64 -0.14
CA VAL A 195 5.37 -11.63 0.09
C VAL A 195 4.42 -11.77 -1.10
N HIS A 196 4.36 -10.76 -1.97
CA HIS A 196 3.81 -10.83 -3.32
C HIS A 196 4.73 -10.11 -4.27
N ILE A 197 4.95 -10.64 -5.48
CA ILE A 197 5.81 -10.06 -6.50
C ILE A 197 5.01 -9.97 -7.80
N ASN A 198 4.67 -8.74 -8.22
CA ASN A 198 3.93 -8.45 -9.46
C ASN A 198 2.72 -9.39 -9.67
N LYS A 199 1.97 -9.63 -8.60
CA LYS A 199 0.86 -10.58 -8.59
C LYS A 199 -0.37 -9.97 -9.26
N GLU A 200 -0.88 -10.60 -10.29
CA GLU A 200 -2.14 -10.21 -10.93
C GLU A 200 -3.31 -10.59 -10.01
N CYS A 201 -4.15 -9.59 -9.72
CA CYS A 201 -5.40 -9.79 -8.98
C CYS A 201 -6.48 -10.35 -9.91
N LEU A 202 -7.45 -11.03 -9.32
CA LEU A 202 -8.63 -11.55 -10.04
C LEU A 202 -9.78 -10.54 -10.13
N GLY A 203 -9.65 -9.40 -9.44
CA GLY A 203 -10.64 -8.34 -9.35
C GLY A 203 -10.61 -7.67 -7.97
N PRO A 204 -11.54 -6.74 -7.69
CA PRO A 204 -11.74 -6.16 -6.36
C PRO A 204 -12.00 -7.20 -5.28
N THR A 205 -11.59 -6.89 -4.05
CA THR A 205 -11.77 -7.78 -2.89
C THR A 205 -13.24 -7.95 -2.51
N GLY A 206 -13.64 -9.18 -2.22
CA GLY A 206 -14.95 -9.52 -1.69
C GLY A 206 -14.89 -10.60 -0.62
N HIS A 207 -15.60 -10.41 0.50
CA HIS A 207 -15.68 -11.42 1.54
C HIS A 207 -16.53 -12.61 1.08
N ARG A 208 -15.96 -13.82 1.06
CA ARG A 208 -16.61 -15.10 0.68
C ARG A 208 -17.21 -15.11 -0.74
N ASN A 209 -16.71 -14.27 -1.62
CA ASN A 209 -17.11 -14.20 -3.02
C ASN A 209 -15.87 -14.33 -3.91
N LEU A 210 -16.06 -14.85 -5.11
CA LEU A 210 -15.02 -14.77 -6.13
C LEU A 210 -14.79 -13.32 -6.50
N ALA A 211 -13.53 -12.95 -6.61
CA ALA A 211 -13.15 -11.65 -7.15
C ALA A 211 -13.44 -11.64 -8.65
N GLU A 212 -14.15 -10.63 -9.11
CA GLU A 212 -14.49 -10.42 -10.52
C GLU A 212 -14.28 -8.96 -10.88
N TYR A 213 -13.65 -8.71 -12.03
CA TYR A 213 -13.49 -7.35 -12.50
C TYR A 213 -14.85 -6.74 -12.89
N LYS A 214 -15.05 -5.52 -12.39
CA LYS A 214 -16.07 -4.58 -12.86
C LYS A 214 -15.35 -3.28 -13.18
N PRO A 215 -15.71 -2.59 -14.27
CA PRO A 215 -15.10 -1.33 -14.64
C PRO A 215 -15.10 -0.33 -13.48
N HIS A 216 -13.94 0.25 -13.24
CA HIS A 216 -13.73 1.31 -12.26
C HIS A 216 -12.72 2.33 -12.80
N GLY A 217 -12.65 3.50 -12.18
CA GLY A 217 -11.67 4.52 -12.53
C GLY A 217 -10.23 4.05 -12.22
N PRO A 218 -9.24 4.68 -12.88
CA PRO A 218 -7.82 4.36 -12.65
C PRO A 218 -7.32 4.85 -11.30
N THR A 219 -8.06 5.69 -10.60
CA THR A 219 -7.73 6.27 -9.31
C THR A 219 -8.85 6.09 -8.31
N GLY A 220 -8.50 6.07 -7.03
CA GLY A 220 -9.42 6.02 -5.91
C GLY A 220 -8.68 6.24 -4.59
N PRO A 221 -9.40 6.28 -3.46
CA PRO A 221 -8.78 6.52 -2.15
C PRO A 221 -7.96 5.33 -1.66
N VAL A 222 -7.00 5.60 -0.80
CA VAL A 222 -6.49 4.61 0.15
C VAL A 222 -7.47 4.54 1.30
N MET A 223 -7.91 3.33 1.67
CA MET A 223 -8.86 3.14 2.77
C MET A 223 -8.27 2.19 3.82
N LEU A 224 -8.53 2.48 5.09
CA LEU A 224 -8.19 1.64 6.23
C LEU A 224 -9.48 1.15 6.89
N GLN A 225 -9.49 -0.13 7.30
CA GLN A 225 -10.69 -0.79 7.78
C GLN A 225 -10.83 -0.74 9.30
N ASP A 226 -12.03 -0.39 9.78
CA ASP A 226 -12.51 -0.66 11.12
C ASP A 226 -13.20 -2.04 11.14
N HIS A 227 -12.51 -3.05 11.64
CA HIS A 227 -13.07 -4.40 11.89
C HIS A 227 -13.41 -4.63 13.37
N GLY A 228 -13.29 -3.60 14.20
CA GLY A 228 -13.60 -3.65 15.62
C GLY A 228 -12.40 -3.89 16.54
N ASP A 229 -11.22 -4.12 15.99
CA ASP A 229 -9.96 -4.30 16.72
C ASP A 229 -9.16 -3.00 16.79
N LEU A 230 -8.44 -2.76 17.90
CA LEU A 230 -7.64 -1.56 18.15
C LEU A 230 -6.30 -1.61 17.40
N VAL A 231 -6.37 -1.75 16.09
CA VAL A 231 -5.19 -1.71 15.23
C VAL A 231 -4.68 -0.28 15.13
N ARG A 232 -3.36 -0.11 15.23
CA ARG A 232 -2.69 1.18 15.18
C ARG A 232 -1.97 1.36 13.86
N TYR A 233 -1.91 2.60 13.38
CA TYR A 233 -1.24 2.99 12.14
C TYR A 233 -0.37 4.22 12.37
N ARG A 234 0.82 4.26 11.72
CA ARG A 234 1.70 5.42 11.70
C ARG A 234 2.49 5.48 10.39
N ASN A 235 3.17 6.57 10.14
CA ASN A 235 4.09 6.75 9.03
C ASN A 235 3.49 6.26 7.69
N ILE A 236 2.37 6.88 7.30
CA ILE A 236 1.70 6.52 6.04
C ILE A 236 2.08 7.56 4.99
N TRP A 237 2.68 7.11 3.90
CA TRP A 237 3.00 7.97 2.78
C TRP A 237 2.85 7.23 1.45
N ILE A 238 2.68 8.00 0.37
CA ILE A 238 2.44 7.48 -0.97
C ILE A 238 3.26 8.25 -2.00
N ARG A 239 3.73 7.55 -3.02
CA ARG A 239 4.39 8.11 -4.20
C ARG A 239 3.67 7.63 -5.44
N ASN A 240 3.44 8.51 -6.40
CA ASN A 240 2.99 8.12 -7.72
C ASN A 240 4.10 7.34 -8.44
N MET A 241 3.73 6.27 -9.13
CA MET A 241 4.62 5.51 -10.00
C MET A 241 4.48 6.08 -11.41
N THR A 242 5.48 6.85 -11.82
CA THR A 242 5.59 7.41 -13.17
C THR A 242 6.86 6.87 -13.83
N ASP A 243 6.87 6.82 -15.15
CA ASP A 243 8.11 6.54 -15.87
C ASP A 243 9.11 7.68 -15.63
N TYR A 244 10.41 7.35 -15.62
CA TYR A 244 11.41 8.33 -15.24
C TYR A 244 11.55 9.48 -16.25
N ASP A 245 11.11 9.27 -17.49
CA ASP A 245 11.09 10.27 -18.57
C ASP A 245 9.85 11.19 -18.50
N GLU A 246 8.83 10.84 -17.70
CA GLU A 246 7.64 11.63 -17.46
C GLU A 246 7.88 12.58 -16.27
N GLN A 247 8.42 13.77 -16.56
CA GLN A 247 8.70 14.83 -15.55
C GLN A 247 7.81 16.05 -15.75
#